data_00b38c8fd23b43294be8df9b8fdc8a11
#
_entry.id   00b38c8fd23b43294be8df9b8fdc8a11
#
_cell.length_a   1.000
_cell.length_b   1.000
_cell.length_c   1.000
_cell.angle_alpha   90.00
_cell.angle_beta   90.00
_cell.angle_gamma   90.00
#
_symmetry.space_group_name_H-M   'P 1'
#
loop_
_entity.id
_entity.type
_entity.pdbx_description
1 polymer ?
#
loop_
_entity_poly.entity_id
_entity_poly.type
_entity_poly.pdbx_seq_one_letter_code
_entity_poly.pdbx_strand_id
1 'polypeptide(L)' 'MSEQDARSVTGIRDKDYNLIWFVEASLSNALRLEGYISDADMDGDAELADFFRRAQAVSRKGGDLGKAMLAARLKKEE' A
#
# COMPACT_ATOMS: atom_id res chain seq x y z
N MET A 1 15.01 -6.78 5.92
CA MET A 1 15.61 -5.49 5.52
C MET A 1 14.61 -4.39 5.73
N SER A 2 14.99 -3.39 6.43
CA SER A 2 14.11 -2.30 6.77
C SER A 2 14.33 -1.12 5.82
N GLU A 3 13.38 -0.22 5.76
CA GLU A 3 13.57 0.99 4.97
C GLU A 3 14.67 1.85 5.56
N GLN A 4 15.00 1.64 6.83
CA GLN A 4 16.10 2.33 7.43
C GLN A 4 17.42 1.93 6.80
N ASP A 5 17.55 0.64 6.48
CA ASP A 5 18.75 0.17 5.79
C ASP A 5 18.88 0.80 4.42
N ALA A 6 17.76 0.94 3.71
CA ALA A 6 17.79 1.56 2.40
C ALA A 6 18.24 3.01 2.50
N ARG A 7 17.78 3.72 3.53
CA ARG A 7 18.21 5.10 3.74
C ARG A 7 19.68 5.18 4.07
N SER A 8 20.16 4.23 4.84
CA SER A 8 21.58 4.19 5.17
C SER A 8 22.43 4.01 3.95
N VAL A 9 22.00 3.14 3.06
CA VAL A 9 22.75 2.86 1.84
C VAL A 9 22.86 4.09 0.95
N THR A 10 21.78 4.82 0.80
CA THR A 10 21.78 6.01 -0.06
C THR A 10 22.35 7.23 0.62
N GLY A 11 22.31 7.24 1.93
CA GLY A 11 22.75 8.42 2.69
C GLY A 11 21.79 9.57 2.59
N ILE A 12 20.59 9.35 2.08
CA ILE A 12 19.60 10.41 1.87
C ILE A 12 18.30 10.01 2.56
N ARG A 13 17.77 10.95 3.30
CA ARG A 13 16.45 10.79 3.87
C ARG A 13 15.48 11.55 2.99
N ASP A 14 14.60 10.83 2.37
CA ASP A 14 13.63 11.43 1.49
C ASP A 14 12.24 10.96 1.90
N LYS A 15 11.57 11.79 2.68
CA LYS A 15 10.27 11.42 3.18
C LYS A 15 9.21 11.39 2.09
N ASP A 16 9.40 12.19 1.04
CA ASP A 16 8.47 12.13 -0.09
C ASP A 16 8.66 10.83 -0.85
N TYR A 17 9.89 10.38 -0.97
CA TYR A 17 10.17 9.11 -1.59
C TYR A 17 9.57 7.96 -0.78
N ASN A 18 9.66 8.07 0.55
CA ASN A 18 9.03 7.10 1.43
C ASN A 18 7.52 7.05 1.20
N LEU A 19 6.92 8.19 0.98
CA LEU A 19 5.49 8.27 0.73
C LEU A 19 5.13 7.59 -0.59
N ILE A 20 5.94 7.79 -1.62
CA ILE A 20 5.74 7.13 -2.91
C ILE A 20 5.78 5.61 -2.73
N TRP A 21 6.77 5.12 -1.99
CA TRP A 21 6.89 3.69 -1.73
C TRP A 21 5.70 3.15 -0.97
N PHE A 22 5.23 3.92 0.01
CA PHE A 22 4.07 3.50 0.78
C PHE A 22 2.83 3.38 -0.11
N VAL A 23 2.61 4.37 -0.97
CA VAL A 23 1.46 4.36 -1.87
C VAL A 23 1.53 3.15 -2.79
N GLU A 24 2.70 2.91 -3.37
CA GLU A 24 2.90 1.78 -4.27
C GLU A 24 2.60 0.47 -3.55
N ALA A 25 3.17 0.29 -2.36
CA ALA A 25 3.00 -0.94 -1.61
C ALA A 25 1.54 -1.16 -1.23
N SER A 26 0.85 -0.09 -0.84
CA SER A 26 -0.55 -0.19 -0.42
C SER A 26 -1.45 -0.60 -1.58
N LEU A 27 -1.25 0.03 -2.75
CA LEU A 27 -2.08 -0.28 -3.91
C LEU A 27 -1.73 -1.65 -4.49
N SER A 28 -0.45 -2.00 -4.51
CA SER A 28 -0.03 -3.33 -4.96
C SER A 28 -0.60 -4.41 -4.05
N ASN A 29 -0.62 -4.17 -2.75
CA ASN A 29 -1.17 -5.12 -1.80
C ASN A 29 -2.67 -5.32 -2.04
N ALA A 30 -3.38 -4.22 -2.33
CA ALA A 30 -4.80 -4.32 -2.62
C ALA A 30 -5.07 -5.18 -3.86
N LEU A 31 -4.22 -5.04 -4.87
CA LEU A 31 -4.35 -5.87 -6.08
C LEU A 31 -4.07 -7.34 -5.78
N ARG A 32 -3.05 -7.60 -4.99
CA ARG A 32 -2.70 -8.97 -4.61
C ARG A 32 -3.83 -9.63 -3.84
N LEU A 33 -4.48 -8.87 -2.99
CA LEU A 33 -5.59 -9.37 -2.20
C LEU A 33 -6.78 -9.79 -3.05
N GLU A 34 -6.92 -9.24 -4.24
CA GLU A 34 -7.97 -9.64 -5.15
C GLU A 34 -7.87 -11.13 -5.47
N GLY A 35 -6.67 -11.62 -5.72
CA GLY A 35 -6.44 -13.02 -5.96
C GLY A 35 -6.71 -13.88 -4.74
N TYR A 36 -6.33 -13.39 -3.57
CA TYR A 36 -6.57 -14.11 -2.32
C TYR A 36 -8.07 -14.28 -2.06
N ILE A 37 -8.83 -13.22 -2.32
CA ILE A 37 -10.28 -13.26 -2.17
C ILE A 37 -10.88 -14.31 -3.12
N SER A 38 -10.43 -14.29 -4.36
CA SER A 38 -10.91 -15.22 -5.36
C SER A 38 -10.64 -16.67 -4.94
N ASP A 39 -9.43 -16.95 -4.47
CA ASP A 39 -9.06 -18.29 -4.04
C ASP A 39 -9.92 -18.75 -2.86
N ALA A 40 -10.14 -17.87 -1.89
CA ALA A 40 -10.96 -18.22 -0.74
C ALA A 40 -12.41 -18.46 -1.14
N ASP A 41 -12.94 -17.64 -2.06
CA ASP A 41 -14.30 -17.84 -2.56
C ASP A 41 -14.43 -19.16 -3.28
N MET A 42 -13.44 -19.51 -4.09
CA MET A 42 -13.48 -20.78 -4.82
C MET A 42 -13.45 -21.98 -3.89
N ASP A 43 -12.78 -21.85 -2.77
CA ASP A 43 -12.74 -22.92 -1.77
C ASP A 43 -13.96 -22.92 -0.85
N GLY A 44 -14.87 -21.98 -1.03
CA GLY A 44 -16.05 -21.89 -0.18
C GLY A 44 -15.73 -21.39 1.23
N ASP A 45 -14.60 -20.75 1.41
CA ASP A 45 -14.18 -20.24 2.72
C ASP A 45 -14.62 -18.80 2.86
N ALA A 46 -15.89 -18.62 3.23
CA ALA A 46 -16.49 -17.30 3.29
C ALA A 46 -15.85 -16.43 4.37
N GLU A 47 -15.47 -17.03 5.46
CA GLU A 47 -14.85 -16.26 6.56
C GLU A 47 -13.52 -15.67 6.12
N LEU A 48 -12.70 -16.46 5.45
CA LEU A 48 -11.40 -16.00 4.99
C LEU A 48 -11.56 -14.97 3.87
N ALA A 49 -12.46 -15.21 2.93
CA ALA A 49 -12.72 -14.24 1.86
C ALA A 49 -13.12 -12.90 2.43
N ASP A 50 -13.97 -12.91 3.45
CA ASP A 50 -14.43 -11.69 4.08
C ASP A 50 -13.29 -10.96 4.79
N PHE A 51 -12.42 -11.70 5.44
CA PHE A 51 -11.23 -11.12 6.06
C PHE A 51 -10.36 -10.40 5.02
N PHE A 52 -10.11 -11.07 3.90
CA PHE A 52 -9.30 -10.47 2.84
C PHE A 52 -9.96 -9.25 2.22
N ARG A 53 -11.29 -9.23 2.12
CA ARG A 53 -12.00 -8.06 1.60
C ARG A 53 -11.82 -6.87 2.52
N ARG A 54 -11.87 -7.09 3.82
CA ARG A 54 -11.64 -6.00 4.76
C ARG A 54 -10.20 -5.51 4.73
N ALA A 55 -9.26 -6.43 4.60
CA ALA A 55 -7.86 -6.07 4.47
C ALA A 55 -7.62 -5.26 3.20
N GLN A 56 -8.29 -5.63 2.11
CA GLN A 56 -8.18 -4.92 0.85
C GLN A 56 -8.70 -3.49 0.98
N ALA A 57 -9.81 -3.32 1.65
CA ALA A 57 -10.38 -1.99 1.83
C ALA A 57 -9.43 -1.09 2.61
N VAL A 58 -8.77 -1.63 3.65
CA VAL A 58 -7.81 -0.86 4.42
C VAL A 58 -6.61 -0.48 3.57
N SER A 59 -6.10 -1.42 2.77
CA SER A 59 -4.97 -1.14 1.87
C SER A 59 -5.30 -0.07 0.85
N ARG A 60 -6.49 -0.15 0.25
CA ARG A 60 -6.91 0.86 -0.71
C ARG A 60 -7.03 2.23 -0.08
N LYS A 61 -7.61 2.27 1.11
CA LYS A 61 -7.76 3.54 1.80
C LYS A 61 -6.41 4.16 2.10
N GLY A 62 -5.46 3.35 2.56
CA GLY A 62 -4.11 3.84 2.82
C GLY A 62 -3.46 4.38 1.57
N GLY A 63 -3.59 3.66 0.45
CA GLY A 63 -3.04 4.11 -0.81
C GLY A 63 -3.68 5.40 -1.31
N ASP A 64 -5.00 5.50 -1.19
CA ASP A 64 -5.71 6.70 -1.65
C ASP A 64 -5.35 7.91 -0.81
N LEU A 65 -5.28 7.74 0.50
CA LEU A 65 -4.88 8.83 1.38
C LEU A 65 -3.43 9.25 1.09
N GLY A 66 -2.58 8.26 0.84
CA GLY A 66 -1.19 8.55 0.50
C GLY A 66 -1.06 9.31 -0.81
N LYS A 67 -1.87 8.94 -1.80
CA LYS A 67 -1.86 9.66 -3.08
C LYS A 67 -2.29 11.11 -2.90
N ALA A 68 -3.31 11.34 -2.10
CA ALA A 68 -3.76 12.70 -1.86
C ALA A 68 -2.69 13.51 -1.15
N MET A 69 -2.03 12.91 -0.18
CA MET A 69 -0.94 13.55 0.53
C MET A 69 0.22 13.87 -0.41
N LEU A 70 0.57 12.92 -1.27
CA LEU A 70 1.66 13.10 -2.21
C LEU A 70 1.35 14.22 -3.19
N ALA A 71 0.13 14.25 -3.71
CA ALA A 71 -0.27 15.29 -4.65
C ALA A 71 -0.15 16.66 -4.02
N ALA A 72 -0.57 16.78 -2.76
CA ALA A 72 -0.48 18.06 -2.05
C ALA A 72 0.97 18.49 -1.86
N ARG A 73 1.84 17.54 -1.57
CA ARG A 73 3.24 17.87 -1.34
C ARG A 73 3.97 18.28 -2.61
N LEU A 74 3.68 17.58 -3.71
CA LEU A 74 4.31 17.91 -4.99
C LEU A 74 3.86 19.28 -5.47
N LYS A 75 2.60 19.59 -5.25
CA LYS A 75 2.07 20.90 -5.62
C LYS A 75 2.76 22.01 -4.85
N LYS A 76 3.06 21.74 -3.60
CA LYS A 76 3.67 22.72 -2.72
C LYS A 76 5.08 23.10 -3.15
N GLU A 77 5.76 22.17 -3.80
CA GLU A 77 7.13 22.39 -4.21
C GLU A 77 7.24 23.27 -5.45
N GLU A 78 6.15 23.50 -6.13
CA GLU A 78 6.16 24.40 -7.28
C GLU A 78 6.09 25.85 -6.84
#